data_aa040ebb979a1a034c454fb7b9df44d9
#
_entry.id   aa040ebb979a1a034c454fb7b9df44d9
#
_cell.length_a   1.000
_cell.length_b   1.000
_cell.length_c   1.000
_cell.angle_alpha   90.00
_cell.angle_beta   90.00
_cell.angle_gamma   90.00
#
_symmetry.space_group_name_H-M   'P 1'
#
loop_
_entity.id
_entity.type
_entity.pdbx_description
1 polymer ?
#
loop_
_entity_poly.entity_id
_entity_poly.type
_entity_poly.pdbx_seq_one_letter_code
_entity_poly.pdbx_strand_id
1 'polypeptide(L)'
;MKKTITRRSLLAALASFSFFIPTTALSAKGRELAIFYSFSGNSKRVAEVFQKLEHCDVLEIKTLEPYNAYNAREDRKKKKLPLISPLDIDLDSFQKIVLIFPVWGYTPSLPMQSFMREHSLNNEVEIISVGVARLGGMYEDIHKLLPQAKITRFTHISRASDLTDKELETMLRYRSLPPSMHAKLKKAWMNSRTLSCPRKS
;
A
#
# COMPACT_ATOMS: atom_id res chain seq x y z
N MET A 1 -78.45 33.76 9.72
CA MET A 1 -77.31 33.73 10.61
C MET A 1 -76.17 32.87 9.96
N LYS A 2 -75.13 33.53 9.44
CA LYS A 2 -74.05 32.88 8.80
C LYS A 2 -72.94 32.60 9.82
N LYS A 3 -72.59 31.31 10.07
CA LYS A 3 -71.45 30.93 10.90
C LYS A 3 -70.22 30.88 10.04
N THR A 4 -69.34 31.80 10.30
CA THR A 4 -67.99 31.85 9.70
C THR A 4 -67.11 30.77 10.40
N ILE A 5 -66.69 29.78 9.66
CA ILE A 5 -65.72 28.79 10.13
C ILE A 5 -64.32 29.37 9.90
N THR A 6 -63.67 29.73 10.99
CA THR A 6 -62.30 30.22 11.02
C THR A 6 -61.35 29.08 10.73
N ARG A 7 -60.55 29.27 9.68
CA ARG A 7 -59.40 28.39 9.38
C ARG A 7 -58.32 28.63 10.42
N ARG A 8 -58.23 27.78 11.41
CA ARG A 8 -57.12 27.74 12.34
C ARG A 8 -56.63 26.32 12.45
N SER A 9 -55.37 26.17 12.02
CA SER A 9 -54.35 25.29 12.60
C SER A 9 -54.56 23.79 12.50
N LEU A 10 -54.16 23.24 11.35
CA LEU A 10 -53.58 21.90 11.30
C LEU A 10 -52.15 22.08 10.80
N LEU A 11 -51.27 22.59 11.66
CA LEU A 11 -49.85 22.39 11.55
C LEU A 11 -49.56 21.05 12.19
N ALA A 12 -49.66 20.00 11.37
CA ALA A 12 -49.10 18.70 11.72
C ALA A 12 -47.61 18.85 11.87
N ALA A 13 -47.14 18.72 13.10
CA ALA A 13 -45.72 18.61 13.41
C ALA A 13 -45.18 17.35 12.76
N LEU A 14 -44.57 17.49 11.58
CA LEU A 14 -43.62 16.50 11.02
C LEU A 14 -42.42 16.51 11.95
N ALA A 15 -42.48 15.67 12.98
CA ALA A 15 -41.32 15.29 13.75
C ALA A 15 -40.39 14.56 12.76
N SER A 16 -39.43 15.31 12.22
CA SER A 16 -38.29 14.76 11.49
C SER A 16 -37.49 13.92 12.49
N PHE A 17 -37.78 12.63 12.54
CA PHE A 17 -36.89 11.67 13.15
C PHE A 17 -35.64 11.63 12.26
N SER A 18 -34.71 12.55 12.51
CA SER A 18 -33.36 12.40 12.07
C SER A 18 -32.83 11.14 12.74
N PHE A 19 -32.87 10.02 12.01
CA PHE A 19 -32.05 8.87 12.34
C PHE A 19 -30.61 9.35 12.29
N PHE A 20 -30.13 9.82 13.43
CA PHE A 20 -28.72 9.95 13.69
C PHE A 20 -28.19 8.50 13.71
N ILE A 21 -27.87 7.97 12.55
CA ILE A 21 -26.99 6.79 12.48
C ILE A 21 -25.69 7.32 13.08
N PRO A 22 -25.27 6.86 14.25
CA PRO A 22 -23.93 7.16 14.69
C PRO A 22 -23.05 6.51 13.63
N THR A 23 -22.48 7.30 12.74
CA THR A 23 -21.27 6.91 12.03
C THR A 23 -20.31 6.65 13.17
N THR A 24 -20.24 5.41 13.62
CA THR A 24 -19.11 4.95 14.42
C THR A 24 -17.92 5.25 13.50
N ALA A 25 -17.29 6.39 13.71
CA ALA A 25 -15.95 6.62 13.29
C ALA A 25 -15.16 5.50 13.96
N LEU A 26 -15.08 4.37 13.24
CA LEU A 26 -14.25 3.25 13.66
C LEU A 26 -12.87 3.88 13.78
N SER A 27 -12.42 4.03 15.02
CA SER A 27 -11.16 4.69 15.32
C SER A 27 -10.12 4.07 14.39
N ALA A 28 -9.66 4.81 13.40
CA ALA A 28 -8.64 4.36 12.45
C ALA A 28 -7.28 4.09 13.15
N LYS A 29 -7.21 4.46 14.43
CA LYS A 29 -6.08 4.16 15.31
C LYS A 29 -6.02 2.64 15.52
N GLY A 30 -5.06 2.01 14.87
CA GLY A 30 -4.90 0.55 14.79
C GLY A 30 -5.13 -0.01 13.39
N ARG A 31 -5.65 0.77 12.44
CA ARG A 31 -5.82 0.35 11.04
C ARG A 31 -4.50 0.44 10.27
N GLU A 32 -4.38 -0.46 9.32
CA GLU A 32 -3.24 -0.55 8.41
C GLU A 32 -3.68 -0.13 7.00
N LEU A 33 -2.86 0.66 6.31
CA LEU A 33 -3.06 1.07 4.93
C LEU A 33 -1.90 0.59 4.06
N ALA A 34 -2.20 -0.17 3.02
CA ALA A 34 -1.21 -0.52 2.01
C ALA A 34 -1.28 0.49 0.84
N ILE A 35 -0.20 1.21 0.60
CA ILE A 35 -0.06 2.14 -0.52
C ILE A 35 0.87 1.51 -1.54
N PHE A 36 0.43 1.40 -2.79
CA PHE A 36 1.25 0.78 -3.80
C PHE A 36 1.34 1.58 -5.10
N TYR A 37 2.47 1.41 -5.79
CA TYR A 37 2.61 1.74 -7.21
C TYR A 37 2.96 0.48 -7.99
N SER A 38 2.35 0.30 -9.16
CA SER A 38 2.63 -0.85 -10.02
C SER A 38 2.72 -0.45 -11.48
N PHE A 39 3.80 -0.86 -12.14
CA PHE A 39 3.99 -0.63 -13.58
C PHE A 39 3.58 -1.86 -14.40
N SER A 40 4.03 -3.05 -13.99
CA SER A 40 3.82 -4.32 -14.71
C SER A 40 2.73 -5.21 -14.10
N GLY A 41 1.99 -4.70 -13.11
CA GLY A 41 1.00 -5.49 -12.38
C GLY A 41 1.57 -6.28 -11.19
N ASN A 42 2.87 -6.53 -11.12
CA ASN A 42 3.45 -7.36 -10.05
C ASN A 42 3.25 -6.78 -8.64
N SER A 43 3.52 -5.48 -8.44
CA SER A 43 3.30 -4.84 -7.15
C SER A 43 1.82 -4.74 -6.79
N LYS A 44 0.94 -4.54 -7.77
CA LYS A 44 -0.51 -4.58 -7.59
C LYS A 44 -0.94 -5.95 -7.07
N ARG A 45 -0.50 -7.03 -7.72
CA ARG A 45 -0.80 -8.39 -7.29
C ARG A 45 -0.31 -8.67 -5.86
N VAL A 46 0.90 -8.20 -5.51
CA VAL A 46 1.41 -8.31 -4.14
C VAL A 46 0.51 -7.55 -3.17
N ALA A 47 0.07 -6.33 -3.52
CA ALA A 47 -0.84 -5.53 -2.70
C ALA A 47 -2.22 -6.21 -2.51
N GLU A 48 -2.76 -6.83 -3.56
CA GLU A 48 -4.03 -7.56 -3.50
C GLU A 48 -3.94 -8.81 -2.60
N VAL A 49 -2.84 -9.56 -2.67
CA VAL A 49 -2.60 -10.70 -1.77
C VAL A 49 -2.40 -10.20 -0.34
N PHE A 50 -1.66 -9.10 -0.16
CA PHE A 50 -1.47 -8.47 1.14
C PHE A 50 -2.78 -8.00 1.76
N GLN A 51 -3.64 -7.34 0.98
CA GLN A 51 -4.96 -6.89 1.41
C GLN A 51 -5.83 -8.05 1.93
N LYS A 52 -5.87 -9.16 1.19
CA LYS A 52 -6.62 -10.35 1.61
C LYS A 52 -6.06 -10.96 2.89
N LEU A 53 -4.73 -10.92 3.06
CA LEU A 53 -4.05 -11.49 4.21
C LEU A 53 -4.24 -10.68 5.49
N GLU A 54 -4.12 -9.35 5.39
CA GLU A 54 -4.11 -8.44 6.55
C GLU A 54 -5.47 -7.74 6.75
N HIS A 55 -6.42 -7.92 5.83
CA HIS A 55 -7.73 -7.25 5.85
C HIS A 55 -7.63 -5.72 5.97
N CYS A 56 -6.61 -5.12 5.31
CA CYS A 56 -6.32 -3.70 5.36
C CYS A 56 -6.91 -2.94 4.17
N ASP A 57 -6.92 -1.61 4.26
CA ASP A 57 -7.24 -0.74 3.12
C ASP A 57 -6.07 -0.72 2.13
N VAL A 58 -6.37 -0.50 0.85
CA VAL A 58 -5.35 -0.44 -0.22
C VAL A 58 -5.56 0.79 -1.08
N LEU A 59 -4.48 1.52 -1.36
CA LEU A 59 -4.46 2.73 -2.17
C LEU A 59 -3.41 2.62 -3.28
N GLU A 60 -3.83 2.87 -4.52
CA GLU A 60 -2.92 2.90 -5.67
C GLU A 60 -2.42 4.32 -5.96
N ILE A 61 -1.11 4.50 -6.03
CA ILE A 61 -0.51 5.72 -6.55
C ILE A 61 -0.65 5.74 -8.06
N LYS A 62 -1.27 6.79 -8.58
CA LYS A 62 -1.41 7.04 -10.02
C LYS A 62 -0.59 8.25 -10.42
N THR A 63 0.07 8.20 -11.56
CA THR A 63 0.72 9.37 -12.17
C THR A 63 -0.30 10.18 -12.96
N LEU A 64 -0.16 11.52 -12.98
CA LEU A 64 -1.05 12.40 -13.73
C LEU A 64 -0.98 12.11 -15.22
N GLU A 65 0.21 11.80 -15.73
CA GLU A 65 0.43 11.44 -17.13
C GLU A 65 0.77 9.96 -17.24
N PRO A 66 0.47 9.31 -18.39
CA PRO A 66 0.87 7.93 -18.62
C PRO A 66 2.36 7.76 -18.43
N TYR A 67 2.75 6.85 -17.53
CA TYR A 67 4.13 6.65 -17.13
C TYR A 67 4.63 5.26 -17.50
N ASN A 68 5.73 5.20 -18.23
CA ASN A 68 6.30 3.96 -18.75
C ASN A 68 7.81 3.87 -18.50
N ALA A 69 8.44 2.77 -18.91
CA ALA A 69 9.86 2.55 -18.68
C ALA A 69 10.76 3.59 -19.37
N TYR A 70 10.33 4.14 -20.52
CA TYR A 70 11.08 5.19 -21.22
C TYR A 70 11.04 6.49 -20.41
N ASN A 71 9.86 6.95 -19.99
CA ASN A 71 9.70 8.13 -19.13
C ASN A 71 10.55 7.98 -17.85
N ALA A 72 10.49 6.80 -17.20
CA ALA A 72 11.27 6.51 -16.00
C ALA A 72 12.78 6.63 -16.22
N ARG A 73 13.29 6.17 -17.37
CA ARG A 73 14.70 6.28 -17.71
C ARG A 73 15.12 7.73 -17.94
N GLU A 74 14.33 8.48 -18.70
CA GLU A 74 14.62 9.91 -18.99
C GLU A 74 14.52 10.78 -17.73
N ASP A 75 13.48 10.59 -16.92
CA ASP A 75 13.30 11.33 -15.68
C ASP A 75 14.43 11.06 -14.69
N ARG A 76 14.91 9.81 -14.62
CA ARG A 76 16.06 9.47 -13.78
C ARG A 76 17.33 10.21 -14.22
N LYS A 77 17.60 10.27 -15.53
CA LYS A 77 18.77 11.02 -16.05
C LYS A 77 18.67 12.52 -15.70
N LYS A 78 17.46 13.07 -15.75
CA LYS A 78 17.18 14.49 -15.47
C LYS A 78 16.95 14.74 -13.96
N LYS A 79 17.01 13.72 -13.11
CA LYS A 79 16.69 13.78 -11.68
C LYS A 79 15.29 14.36 -11.41
N LYS A 80 14.35 14.13 -12.33
CA LYS A 80 12.96 14.58 -12.26
C LYS A 80 12.10 13.48 -11.65
N LEU A 81 11.10 13.88 -10.87
CA LEU A 81 10.05 12.98 -10.38
C LEU A 81 8.75 13.22 -11.15
N PRO A 82 8.00 12.17 -11.47
CA PRO A 82 6.69 12.32 -12.09
C PRO A 82 5.69 12.94 -11.10
N LEU A 83 4.74 13.72 -11.61
CA LEU A 83 3.62 14.17 -10.82
C LEU A 83 2.66 13.00 -10.57
N ILE A 84 2.17 12.89 -9.35
CA ILE A 84 1.17 11.90 -8.95
C ILE A 84 -0.18 12.57 -8.71
N SER A 85 -1.25 11.78 -8.85
CA SER A 85 -2.59 12.26 -8.52
C SER A 85 -2.69 12.56 -7.03
N PRO A 86 -3.35 13.65 -6.63
CA PRO A 86 -3.59 13.92 -5.21
C PRO A 86 -4.28 12.75 -4.53
N LEU A 87 -3.90 12.48 -3.30
CA LEU A 87 -4.51 11.46 -2.46
C LEU A 87 -5.50 12.14 -1.51
N ASP A 88 -6.78 11.78 -1.64
CA ASP A 88 -7.84 12.26 -0.74
C ASP A 88 -7.98 11.31 0.45
N ILE A 89 -6.94 11.28 1.29
CA ILE A 89 -6.89 10.42 2.47
C ILE A 89 -6.04 11.05 3.56
N ASP A 90 -6.53 11.00 4.79
CA ASP A 90 -5.77 11.38 5.99
C ASP A 90 -4.85 10.24 6.41
N LEU A 91 -3.56 10.35 6.07
CA LEU A 91 -2.54 9.34 6.38
C LEU A 91 -2.26 9.22 7.88
N ASP A 92 -2.40 10.30 8.64
CA ASP A 92 -2.17 10.28 10.09
C ASP A 92 -3.25 9.51 10.85
N SER A 93 -4.39 9.24 10.20
CA SER A 93 -5.46 8.40 10.77
C SER A 93 -5.10 6.91 10.86
N PHE A 94 -4.03 6.46 10.20
CA PHE A 94 -3.58 5.07 10.22
C PHE A 94 -2.41 4.87 11.19
N GLN A 95 -2.41 3.75 11.90
CA GLN A 95 -1.29 3.40 12.78
C GLN A 95 -0.06 2.96 11.96
N LYS A 96 -0.30 2.21 10.90
CA LYS A 96 0.75 1.63 10.08
C LYS A 96 0.47 1.83 8.59
N ILE A 97 1.51 2.21 7.86
CA ILE A 97 1.48 2.33 6.40
C ILE A 97 2.45 1.31 5.79
N VAL A 98 1.97 0.55 4.81
CA VAL A 98 2.79 -0.42 4.08
C VAL A 98 3.02 0.10 2.67
N LEU A 99 4.26 0.37 2.29
CA LEU A 99 4.61 0.86 0.97
C LEU A 99 5.06 -0.31 0.09
N ILE A 100 4.31 -0.55 -1.01
CA ILE A 100 4.56 -1.68 -1.94
C ILE A 100 4.91 -1.12 -3.31
N PHE A 101 6.11 -1.38 -3.81
CA PHE A 101 6.57 -0.76 -5.04
C PHE A 101 7.62 -1.57 -5.80
N PRO A 102 7.74 -1.37 -7.14
CA PRO A 102 8.79 -1.99 -7.92
C PRO A 102 10.14 -1.29 -7.70
N VAL A 103 11.20 -2.10 -7.73
CA VAL A 103 12.59 -1.62 -7.67
C VAL A 103 13.06 -1.26 -9.08
N TRP A 104 13.47 0.00 -9.27
CA TRP A 104 14.03 0.48 -10.53
C TRP A 104 15.44 1.01 -10.34
N GLY A 105 16.44 0.31 -10.91
CA GLY A 105 17.85 0.71 -10.82
C GLY A 105 18.31 0.88 -9.37
N TYR A 106 18.00 -0.09 -8.54
CA TYR A 106 18.38 -0.19 -7.12
C TYR A 106 17.70 0.82 -6.18
N THR A 107 16.69 1.58 -6.66
CA THR A 107 15.96 2.57 -5.88
C THR A 107 14.46 2.28 -5.93
N PRO A 108 13.63 2.88 -5.07
CA PRO A 108 12.19 2.87 -5.24
C PRO A 108 11.80 3.42 -6.62
N SER A 109 10.70 2.94 -7.19
CA SER A 109 10.16 3.53 -8.42
C SER A 109 9.92 5.03 -8.27
N LEU A 110 10.13 5.81 -9.34
CA LEU A 110 10.03 7.27 -9.26
C LEU A 110 8.65 7.78 -8.79
N PRO A 111 7.50 7.18 -9.18
CA PRO A 111 6.21 7.59 -8.62
C PRO A 111 6.10 7.34 -7.11
N MET A 112 6.70 6.27 -6.59
CA MET A 112 6.78 6.05 -5.15
C MET A 112 7.69 7.07 -4.46
N GLN A 113 8.78 7.49 -5.12
CA GLN A 113 9.63 8.57 -4.61
C GLN A 113 8.91 9.92 -4.58
N SER A 114 8.04 10.20 -5.59
CA SER A 114 7.16 11.38 -5.55
C SER A 114 6.29 11.36 -4.32
N PHE A 115 5.58 10.24 -4.09
CA PHE A 115 4.75 10.06 -2.91
C PHE A 115 5.54 10.30 -1.60
N MET A 116 6.68 9.64 -1.44
CA MET A 116 7.52 9.77 -0.24
C MET A 116 8.04 11.20 -0.01
N ARG A 117 8.15 12.02 -1.04
CA ARG A 117 8.57 13.42 -0.91
C ARG A 117 7.43 14.37 -0.64
N GLU A 118 6.25 14.08 -1.17
CA GLU A 118 5.06 14.91 -1.01
C GLU A 118 4.37 14.69 0.32
N HIS A 119 4.61 13.52 0.97
CA HIS A 119 3.95 13.14 2.20
C HIS A 119 4.95 12.82 3.31
N SER A 120 4.90 13.58 4.40
CA SER A 120 5.62 13.25 5.63
C SER A 120 4.86 12.16 6.37
N LEU A 121 5.48 11.00 6.55
CA LEU A 121 4.89 9.89 7.29
C LEU A 121 5.44 9.85 8.71
N ASN A 122 4.55 10.05 9.70
CA ASN A 122 4.87 9.93 11.13
C ASN A 122 4.48 8.56 11.69
N ASN A 123 3.92 7.71 10.84
CA ASN A 123 3.39 6.39 11.15
C ASN A 123 4.50 5.33 11.30
N GLU A 124 4.13 4.16 11.78
CA GLU A 124 4.95 2.98 11.53
C GLU A 124 4.90 2.63 10.04
N VAL A 125 6.06 2.45 9.44
CA VAL A 125 6.17 2.16 8.00
C VAL A 125 6.79 0.78 7.78
N GLU A 126 6.13 -0.03 6.98
CA GLU A 126 6.68 -1.27 6.45
C GLU A 126 6.93 -1.11 4.95
N ILE A 127 8.05 -1.62 4.46
CA ILE A 127 8.44 -1.57 3.06
C ILE A 127 8.37 -2.97 2.45
N ILE A 128 7.65 -3.10 1.34
CA ILE A 128 7.63 -4.30 0.50
C ILE A 128 8.09 -3.92 -0.91
N SER A 129 9.33 -4.18 -1.20
CA SER A 129 9.89 -3.93 -2.53
C SER A 129 9.74 -5.16 -3.43
N VAL A 130 9.42 -4.94 -4.70
CA VAL A 130 9.14 -5.99 -5.69
C VAL A 130 10.10 -5.85 -6.87
N GLY A 131 10.82 -6.91 -7.25
CA GLY A 131 11.68 -6.84 -8.42
C GLY A 131 12.74 -7.93 -8.46
N VAL A 132 13.56 -7.91 -9.51
CA VAL A 132 14.66 -8.90 -9.72
C VAL A 132 16.02 -8.33 -9.30
N ALA A 133 16.12 -7.01 -9.15
CA ALA A 133 17.39 -6.34 -8.84
C ALA A 133 17.79 -6.51 -7.37
N ARG A 134 19.09 -6.46 -7.10
CA ARG A 134 19.60 -6.31 -5.75
C ARG A 134 19.16 -4.98 -5.15
N LEU A 135 19.06 -4.91 -3.84
CA LEU A 135 18.50 -3.73 -3.17
C LEU A 135 19.47 -2.53 -3.13
N GLY A 136 20.77 -2.76 -3.34
CA GLY A 136 21.79 -1.69 -3.30
C GLY A 136 21.67 -0.84 -2.05
N GLY A 137 21.72 0.48 -2.20
CA GLY A 137 21.54 1.48 -1.12
C GLY A 137 20.08 1.89 -0.88
N MET A 138 19.11 1.05 -1.27
CA MET A 138 17.69 1.40 -1.20
C MET A 138 17.22 1.73 0.22
N TYR A 139 17.77 1.04 1.22
CA TYR A 139 17.41 1.31 2.62
C TYR A 139 17.77 2.73 3.04
N GLU A 140 18.98 3.16 2.69
CA GLU A 140 19.48 4.51 2.94
C GLU A 140 18.69 5.57 2.15
N ASP A 141 18.31 5.24 0.91
CA ASP A 141 17.51 6.14 0.08
C ASP A 141 16.11 6.35 0.65
N ILE A 142 15.48 5.29 1.16
CA ILE A 142 14.16 5.38 1.80
C ILE A 142 14.25 6.21 3.08
N HIS A 143 15.27 6.03 3.92
CA HIS A 143 15.46 6.85 5.12
C HIS A 143 15.67 8.33 4.81
N LYS A 144 16.33 8.66 3.69
CA LYS A 144 16.44 10.05 3.22
C LYS A 144 15.12 10.62 2.73
N LEU A 145 14.28 9.80 2.11
CA LEU A 145 12.96 10.20 1.60
C LEU A 145 11.91 10.31 2.71
N LEU A 146 12.02 9.49 3.74
CA LEU A 146 11.10 9.42 4.88
C LEU A 146 11.87 9.56 6.21
N PRO A 147 12.46 10.73 6.49
CA PRO A 147 13.35 10.91 7.66
C PRO A 147 12.61 10.81 9.00
N GLN A 148 11.31 11.04 9.03
CA GLN A 148 10.51 11.00 10.25
C GLN A 148 9.77 9.68 10.45
N ALA A 149 9.72 8.82 9.42
CA ALA A 149 9.01 7.56 9.49
C ALA A 149 9.73 6.54 10.37
N LYS A 150 8.97 5.85 11.21
CA LYS A 150 9.46 4.70 11.96
C LYS A 150 9.41 3.46 11.07
N ILE A 151 10.49 3.21 10.30
CA ILE A 151 10.55 2.02 9.44
C ILE A 151 10.72 0.78 10.32
N THR A 152 9.67 -0.03 10.41
CA THR A 152 9.63 -1.21 11.28
C THR A 152 10.08 -2.49 10.58
N ARG A 153 9.96 -2.51 9.24
CA ARG A 153 10.27 -3.71 8.46
C ARG A 153 10.61 -3.38 7.00
N PHE A 154 11.49 -4.20 6.45
CA PHE A 154 11.84 -4.19 5.04
C PHE A 154 11.78 -5.61 4.46
N THR A 155 10.92 -5.83 3.47
CA THR A 155 10.75 -7.11 2.78
C THR A 155 11.02 -6.94 1.30
N HIS A 156 11.77 -7.86 0.70
CA HIS A 156 11.97 -7.89 -0.75
C HIS A 156 11.38 -9.15 -1.36
N ILE A 157 10.48 -8.97 -2.32
CA ILE A 157 9.90 -10.07 -3.09
C ILE A 157 10.56 -10.10 -4.46
N SER A 158 11.46 -11.07 -4.63
CA SER A 158 12.14 -11.28 -5.91
C SER A 158 11.24 -12.07 -6.86
N ARG A 159 11.19 -11.65 -8.13
CA ARG A 159 10.50 -12.36 -9.22
C ARG A 159 9.03 -12.69 -8.86
N ALA A 160 8.29 -11.72 -8.41
CA ALA A 160 6.89 -11.91 -8.04
C ALA A 160 6.03 -12.51 -9.18
N SER A 161 6.40 -12.26 -10.46
CA SER A 161 5.78 -12.87 -11.64
C SER A 161 5.84 -14.39 -11.67
N ASP A 162 6.88 -14.98 -11.07
CA ASP A 162 7.15 -16.42 -11.12
C ASP A 162 6.49 -17.16 -9.94
N LEU A 163 5.90 -16.43 -9.02
CA LEU A 163 5.28 -16.96 -7.81
C LEU A 163 3.76 -17.12 -8.00
N THR A 164 3.20 -18.16 -7.44
CA THR A 164 1.75 -18.31 -7.26
C THR A 164 1.26 -17.39 -6.13
N ASP A 165 -0.05 -17.12 -6.07
CA ASP A 165 -0.62 -16.32 -4.96
C ASP A 165 -0.39 -16.97 -3.60
N LYS A 166 -0.43 -18.31 -3.52
CA LYS A 166 -0.15 -19.07 -2.31
C LYS A 166 1.31 -18.92 -1.85
N GLU A 167 2.24 -18.87 -2.79
CA GLU A 167 3.66 -18.60 -2.47
C GLU A 167 3.87 -17.16 -2.02
N LEU A 168 3.23 -16.20 -2.68
CA LEU A 168 3.23 -14.80 -2.25
C LEU A 168 2.64 -14.64 -0.84
N GLU A 169 1.49 -15.26 -0.58
CA GLU A 169 0.87 -15.26 0.75
C GLU A 169 1.82 -15.85 1.80
N THR A 170 2.45 -16.97 1.48
CA THR A 170 3.43 -17.61 2.35
C THR A 170 4.60 -16.67 2.66
N MET A 171 5.17 -16.02 1.64
CA MET A 171 6.26 -15.05 1.85
C MET A 171 5.82 -13.85 2.69
N LEU A 172 4.61 -13.34 2.45
CA LEU A 172 4.04 -12.24 3.22
C LEU A 172 3.74 -12.64 4.67
N ARG A 173 3.30 -13.85 4.94
CA ARG A 173 3.14 -14.38 6.31
C ARG A 173 4.49 -14.51 7.01
N TYR A 174 5.51 -15.01 6.34
CA TYR A 174 6.84 -15.15 6.92
C TYR A 174 7.49 -13.82 7.28
N ARG A 175 7.12 -12.72 6.63
CA ARG A 175 7.62 -11.39 6.99
C ARG A 175 7.33 -11.02 8.45
N SER A 176 6.26 -11.56 9.05
CA SER A 176 5.87 -11.29 10.44
C SER A 176 6.60 -12.15 11.48
N LEU A 177 7.40 -13.13 11.05
CA LEU A 177 8.13 -14.01 11.97
C LEU A 177 9.42 -13.38 12.50
N PRO A 178 9.87 -13.75 13.71
CA PRO A 178 11.14 -13.29 14.25
C PRO A 178 12.33 -13.65 13.35
N PRO A 179 13.39 -12.85 13.31
CA PRO A 179 14.58 -13.12 12.48
C PRO A 179 15.18 -14.51 12.69
N SER A 180 15.12 -15.05 13.90
CA SER A 180 15.58 -16.42 14.23
C SER A 180 14.82 -17.51 13.49
N MET A 181 13.54 -17.30 13.19
CA MET A 181 12.73 -18.23 12.39
C MET A 181 12.92 -18.05 10.89
N HIS A 182 13.22 -16.83 10.41
CA HIS A 182 13.49 -16.57 8.99
C HIS A 182 14.63 -17.44 8.46
N ALA A 183 15.71 -17.61 9.21
CA ALA A 183 16.85 -18.42 8.79
C ALA A 183 16.49 -19.91 8.63
N LYS A 184 15.72 -20.46 9.57
CA LYS A 184 15.28 -21.87 9.55
C LYS A 184 14.34 -22.12 8.36
N LEU A 185 13.39 -21.22 8.13
CA LEU A 185 12.38 -21.37 7.07
C LEU A 185 12.93 -21.09 5.68
N LYS A 186 13.85 -20.13 5.55
CA LYS A 186 14.58 -19.89 4.29
C LYS A 186 15.35 -21.15 3.87
N LYS A 187 16.00 -21.82 4.80
CA LYS A 187 16.72 -23.08 4.53
C LYS A 187 15.76 -24.21 4.13
N ALA A 188 14.63 -24.36 4.81
CA ALA A 188 13.62 -25.36 4.48
C ALA A 188 12.98 -25.11 3.11
N TRP A 189 12.67 -23.85 2.79
CA TRP A 189 12.09 -23.45 1.50
C TRP A 189 13.07 -23.60 0.33
N MET A 190 14.34 -23.26 0.53
CA MET A 190 15.39 -23.50 -0.48
C MET A 190 15.57 -24.99 -0.76
N ASN A 191 15.55 -25.83 0.26
CA ASN A 191 15.67 -27.29 0.12
C ASN A 191 14.45 -27.89 -0.61
N SER A 192 13.24 -27.38 -0.40
CA SER A 192 12.03 -27.85 -1.11
C SER A 192 12.03 -27.50 -2.60
N ARG A 193 12.64 -26.36 -3.01
CA ARG A 193 12.77 -25.98 -4.43
C ARG A 193 13.82 -26.79 -5.20
N THR A 194 14.86 -27.26 -4.52
CA THR A 194 15.88 -28.11 -5.17
C THR A 194 15.35 -29.50 -5.52
N LEU A 195 14.24 -29.93 -4.89
CA LEU A 195 13.59 -31.22 -5.14
C LEU A 195 12.54 -31.18 -6.26
N SER A 196 12.16 -30.00 -6.78
CA SER A 196 11.04 -29.86 -7.73
C SER A 196 11.43 -29.33 -9.12
N CYS A 197 12.72 -29.26 -9.48
CA CYS A 197 13.12 -28.86 -10.82
C CYS A 197 13.63 -30.10 -11.60
N PRO A 198 12.77 -30.81 -12.38
CA PRO A 198 13.27 -31.76 -13.35
C PRO A 198 14.00 -30.96 -14.43
N ARG A 199 15.31 -31.22 -14.61
CA ARG A 199 16.05 -30.76 -15.79
C ARG A 199 15.30 -31.25 -17.03
N LYS A 200 14.77 -30.33 -17.80
CA LYS A 200 14.38 -30.66 -19.18
C LYS A 200 15.64 -30.96 -19.95
N SER A 201 15.82 -32.21 -20.27
CA SER A 201 16.74 -32.71 -21.27
C SER A 201 16.34 -32.24 -22.68
#